data_873e66ceb3edf863d70e84cd26e4f15f
#
_entry.id   873e66ceb3edf863d70e84cd26e4f15f
#
_cell.length_a   1.000
_cell.length_b   1.000
_cell.length_c   1.000
_cell.angle_alpha   90.00
_cell.angle_beta   90.00
_cell.angle_gamma   90.00
#
_symmetry.space_group_name_H-M   'P 1'
#
loop_
_entity.id
_entity.type
_entity.pdbx_description
1 polymer ?
#
loop_
_entity_poly.entity_id
_entity_poly.type
_entity_poly.pdbx_seq_one_letter_code
_entity_poly.pdbx_strand_id
1 'polypeptide(L)'
;MKPATFEEAISAYEAGEREQLLPRLDAAVSAATLDPRLWHLHGLVLRDLDMREKALPSLQKAAQLAPTSVNIAHALARTLNEAGLSSVDAYGRALRLAPGDTDIAAGLVSAFIADGEPQTAMQGLEGVLARSPQWTGGHMLLSQLRWAQGDRDAFARSFETAVAQMPQNIELWHKWIIALTHAERWEDVLSAIAKGRAALGDHVIFAVNEAIVHAEQGHTEQAEALFAPFATMDDGSVHVRRVRHYLRSGRPEEADKIISDWLKRPDAFMFWPYASIAWRMLDDPRWEWLEGDERFVGVYDIADRLPSLEKLADTLRKLHTLSGQPLEQSLRGGTQTDGNLFQHIDPVLVELREAVRAKVAEHASQLPERDEAHPLLSPPREPIRFSGAWSVWLKEKGFHANHVHPAGWISSALYVVLPPDIGEDGAGILTLGDSSSPTLDVGLPPFRTIEPKPGRLALFPSYTWHGTRPFGKGERITVAFDVIVPKSRN
;
A
#
# COMPACT_ATOMS: atom_id res chain seq x y z
N MET A 1 31.08 -5.44 -24.55
CA MET A 1 29.83 -6.23 -24.72
C MET A 1 29.15 -5.77 -26.02
N LYS A 2 28.46 -6.65 -26.77
CA LYS A 2 27.75 -6.25 -28.00
C LYS A 2 26.53 -5.41 -27.60
N PRO A 3 26.35 -4.18 -28.18
CA PRO A 3 25.15 -3.39 -27.94
C PRO A 3 23.88 -4.15 -28.36
N ALA A 4 22.77 -3.94 -27.62
CA ALA A 4 21.50 -4.51 -28.01
C ALA A 4 20.88 -3.74 -29.17
N THR A 5 20.24 -4.43 -30.12
CA THR A 5 19.23 -3.83 -30.98
C THR A 5 17.95 -3.59 -30.18
N PHE A 6 17.04 -2.74 -30.70
CA PHE A 6 15.77 -2.50 -29.99
C PHE A 6 14.92 -3.77 -29.89
N GLU A 7 14.85 -4.56 -30.93
CA GLU A 7 14.08 -5.81 -31.01
C GLU A 7 14.59 -6.86 -30.00
N GLU A 8 15.92 -7.02 -29.87
CA GLU A 8 16.52 -7.88 -28.87
C GLU A 8 16.26 -7.35 -27.44
N ALA A 9 16.34 -6.02 -27.28
CA ALA A 9 16.20 -5.40 -25.98
C ALA A 9 14.77 -5.46 -25.44
N ILE A 10 13.76 -5.23 -26.30
CA ILE A 10 12.36 -5.31 -25.86
C ILE A 10 11.97 -6.74 -25.51
N SER A 11 12.44 -7.73 -26.27
CA SER A 11 12.19 -9.16 -25.97
C SER A 11 12.78 -9.56 -24.62
N ALA A 12 14.02 -9.16 -24.30
CA ALA A 12 14.65 -9.43 -23.03
C ALA A 12 13.94 -8.69 -21.86
N TYR A 13 13.46 -7.46 -22.11
CA TYR A 13 12.68 -6.69 -21.15
C TYR A 13 11.36 -7.38 -20.80
N GLU A 14 10.62 -7.87 -21.81
CA GLU A 14 9.36 -8.60 -21.63
C GLU A 14 9.58 -9.96 -20.94
N ALA A 15 10.72 -10.61 -21.20
CA ALA A 15 11.14 -11.83 -20.49
C ALA A 15 11.57 -11.58 -19.02
N GLY A 16 11.67 -10.34 -18.58
CA GLY A 16 12.04 -10.02 -17.21
C GLY A 16 13.54 -9.96 -16.93
N GLU A 17 14.40 -10.03 -17.94
CA GLU A 17 15.86 -10.15 -17.86
C GLU A 17 16.57 -8.80 -17.63
N ARG A 18 16.10 -7.97 -16.67
CA ARG A 18 16.55 -6.58 -16.49
C ARG A 18 18.04 -6.46 -16.18
N GLU A 19 18.54 -7.25 -15.24
CA GLU A 19 19.95 -7.22 -14.81
C GLU A 19 20.91 -7.66 -15.95
N GLN A 20 20.49 -8.62 -16.78
CA GLN A 20 21.29 -9.10 -17.91
C GLN A 20 21.20 -8.14 -19.10
N LEU A 21 20.07 -7.46 -19.26
CA LEU A 21 19.83 -6.50 -20.33
C LEU A 21 20.58 -5.19 -20.12
N LEU A 22 20.70 -4.70 -18.88
CA LEU A 22 21.25 -3.39 -18.56
C LEU A 22 22.65 -3.17 -19.18
N PRO A 23 23.64 -4.07 -19.05
CA PRO A 23 24.98 -3.84 -19.63
C PRO A 23 24.97 -3.73 -21.17
N ARG A 24 24.01 -4.38 -21.84
CA ARG A 24 23.86 -4.29 -23.32
C ARG A 24 23.23 -2.97 -23.75
N LEU A 25 22.29 -2.43 -22.93
CA LEU A 25 21.72 -1.11 -23.14
C LEU A 25 22.75 -0.01 -22.82
N ASP A 26 23.55 -0.17 -21.76
CA ASP A 26 24.66 0.74 -21.45
C ASP A 26 25.60 0.88 -22.65
N ALA A 27 25.96 -0.23 -23.30
CA ALA A 27 26.78 -0.22 -24.49
C ALA A 27 26.12 0.51 -25.69
N ALA A 28 24.78 0.34 -25.85
CA ALA A 28 24.05 1.00 -26.93
C ALA A 28 23.96 2.52 -26.72
N VAL A 29 23.68 2.98 -25.49
CA VAL A 29 23.56 4.41 -25.19
C VAL A 29 24.94 5.09 -25.16
N SER A 30 26.01 4.38 -24.71
CA SER A 30 27.39 4.87 -24.74
C SER A 30 27.92 5.08 -26.18
N ALA A 31 27.40 4.31 -27.15
CA ALA A 31 27.66 4.53 -28.57
C ALA A 31 26.89 5.72 -29.15
N ALA A 32 26.25 6.54 -28.32
CA ALA A 32 25.48 7.74 -28.68
C ALA A 32 24.38 7.44 -29.73
N THR A 33 23.65 6.36 -29.57
CA THR A 33 22.54 6.02 -30.48
C THR A 33 21.54 7.18 -30.58
N LEU A 34 20.99 7.39 -31.78
CA LEU A 34 19.92 8.34 -32.04
C LEU A 34 18.52 7.70 -31.98
N ASP A 35 18.44 6.41 -31.69
CA ASP A 35 17.15 5.74 -31.50
C ASP A 35 16.54 6.06 -30.12
N PRO A 36 15.46 6.85 -30.06
CA PRO A 36 14.83 7.23 -28.81
C PRO A 36 14.26 6.01 -28.03
N ARG A 37 13.95 4.91 -28.71
CA ARG A 37 13.39 3.70 -28.10
C ARG A 37 14.42 3.01 -27.20
N LEU A 38 15.71 2.99 -27.62
CA LEU A 38 16.79 2.42 -26.81
C LEU A 38 17.06 3.27 -25.55
N TRP A 39 17.05 4.59 -25.67
CA TRP A 39 17.16 5.50 -24.53
C TRP A 39 15.97 5.35 -23.56
N HIS A 40 14.77 5.24 -24.11
CA HIS A 40 13.56 5.00 -23.32
C HIS A 40 13.65 3.69 -22.55
N LEU A 41 13.96 2.58 -23.23
CA LEU A 41 14.06 1.26 -22.61
C LEU A 41 15.19 1.19 -21.59
N HIS A 42 16.33 1.84 -21.84
CA HIS A 42 17.40 1.96 -20.87
C HIS A 42 16.93 2.67 -19.58
N GLY A 43 16.19 3.79 -19.73
CA GLY A 43 15.60 4.47 -18.59
C GLY A 43 14.58 3.60 -17.82
N LEU A 44 13.74 2.83 -18.52
CA LEU A 44 12.77 1.92 -17.88
C LEU A 44 13.50 0.81 -17.11
N VAL A 45 14.52 0.17 -17.68
CA VAL A 45 15.31 -0.86 -17.00
C VAL A 45 15.98 -0.32 -15.75
N LEU A 46 16.61 0.85 -15.84
CA LEU A 46 17.23 1.50 -14.67
C LEU A 46 16.18 1.82 -13.58
N ARG A 47 15.00 2.30 -13.96
CA ARG A 47 13.89 2.57 -13.04
C ARG A 47 13.43 1.29 -12.35
N ASP A 48 13.24 0.20 -13.10
CA ASP A 48 12.81 -1.10 -12.58
C ASP A 48 13.87 -1.73 -11.63
N LEU A 49 15.13 -1.34 -11.78
CA LEU A 49 16.25 -1.73 -10.91
C LEU A 49 16.50 -0.74 -9.75
N ASP A 50 15.55 0.15 -9.46
CA ASP A 50 15.63 1.18 -8.40
C ASP A 50 16.76 2.22 -8.60
N MET A 51 17.26 2.41 -9.83
CA MET A 51 18.36 3.30 -10.18
C MET A 51 17.84 4.61 -10.83
N ARG A 52 16.86 5.27 -10.21
CA ARG A 52 16.15 6.43 -10.81
C ARG A 52 17.05 7.60 -11.13
N GLU A 53 18.06 7.88 -10.32
CA GLU A 53 19.05 8.91 -10.60
C GLU A 53 19.72 8.70 -11.96
N LYS A 54 20.04 7.44 -12.32
CA LYS A 54 20.62 7.09 -13.61
C LYS A 54 19.58 6.99 -14.73
N ALA A 55 18.33 6.68 -14.40
CA ALA A 55 17.23 6.59 -15.37
C ALA A 55 16.86 7.94 -15.98
N LEU A 56 16.88 9.01 -15.16
CA LEU A 56 16.44 10.34 -15.57
C LEU A 56 17.21 10.89 -16.78
N PRO A 57 18.55 10.89 -16.86
CA PRO A 57 19.28 11.35 -18.04
C PRO A 57 18.89 10.61 -19.32
N SER A 58 18.62 9.30 -19.23
CA SER A 58 18.22 8.48 -20.38
C SER A 58 16.83 8.83 -20.87
N LEU A 59 15.87 8.99 -19.96
CA LEU A 59 14.49 9.39 -20.29
C LEU A 59 14.43 10.83 -20.82
N GLN A 60 15.25 11.73 -20.28
CA GLN A 60 15.41 13.10 -20.81
C GLN A 60 15.95 13.08 -22.23
N LYS A 61 16.97 12.24 -22.51
CA LYS A 61 17.50 12.09 -23.85
C LYS A 61 16.49 11.51 -24.83
N ALA A 62 15.74 10.47 -24.40
CA ALA A 62 14.65 9.93 -25.20
C ALA A 62 13.59 11.00 -25.53
N ALA A 63 13.19 11.82 -24.55
CA ALA A 63 12.22 12.89 -24.74
C ALA A 63 12.72 14.02 -25.66
N GLN A 64 14.02 14.29 -25.66
CA GLN A 64 14.64 15.23 -26.64
C GLN A 64 14.60 14.68 -28.06
N LEU A 65 14.83 13.36 -28.24
CA LEU A 65 14.85 12.73 -29.56
C LEU A 65 13.44 12.49 -30.11
N ALA A 66 12.45 12.28 -29.26
CA ALA A 66 11.06 12.01 -29.64
C ALA A 66 10.06 12.84 -28.78
N PRO A 67 10.00 14.18 -29.00
CA PRO A 67 9.24 15.10 -28.13
C PRO A 67 7.71 14.93 -28.19
N THR A 68 7.20 14.21 -29.17
CA THR A 68 5.75 13.92 -29.36
C THR A 68 5.35 12.51 -28.90
N SER A 69 6.29 11.71 -28.38
CA SER A 69 5.99 10.37 -27.89
C SER A 69 5.34 10.46 -26.51
N VAL A 70 4.07 10.03 -26.43
CA VAL A 70 3.29 9.96 -25.18
C VAL A 70 3.98 9.07 -24.15
N ASN A 71 4.39 7.85 -24.57
CA ASN A 71 5.00 6.88 -23.67
C ASN A 71 6.31 7.40 -23.04
N ILE A 72 7.14 8.07 -23.82
CA ILE A 72 8.39 8.65 -23.31
C ILE A 72 8.10 9.84 -22.38
N ALA A 73 7.17 10.71 -22.75
CA ALA A 73 6.78 11.84 -21.92
C ALA A 73 6.19 11.37 -20.57
N HIS A 74 5.33 10.36 -20.60
CA HIS A 74 4.75 9.76 -19.38
C HIS A 74 5.82 9.07 -18.53
N ALA A 75 6.71 8.27 -19.14
CA ALA A 75 7.78 7.59 -18.40
C ALA A 75 8.72 8.59 -17.70
N LEU A 76 9.07 9.69 -18.37
CA LEU A 76 9.87 10.77 -17.77
C LEU A 76 9.12 11.43 -16.60
N ALA A 77 7.87 11.82 -16.81
CA ALA A 77 7.05 12.46 -15.77
C ALA A 77 6.91 11.56 -14.53
N ARG A 78 6.59 10.30 -14.74
CA ARG A 78 6.49 9.30 -13.68
C ARG A 78 7.80 9.11 -12.93
N THR A 79 8.93 9.01 -13.66
CA THR A 79 10.24 8.83 -13.02
C THR A 79 10.67 10.06 -12.22
N LEU A 80 10.35 11.28 -12.68
CA LEU A 80 10.56 12.51 -11.91
C LEU A 80 9.76 12.47 -10.60
N ASN A 81 8.47 12.13 -10.67
CA ASN A 81 7.61 12.03 -9.48
C ASN A 81 8.12 10.98 -8.48
N GLU A 82 8.41 9.78 -8.95
CA GLU A 82 9.00 8.69 -8.15
C GLU A 82 10.33 9.12 -7.51
N ALA A 83 11.15 9.90 -8.22
CA ALA A 83 12.42 10.43 -7.71
C ALA A 83 12.26 11.54 -6.66
N GLY A 84 11.05 11.98 -6.35
CA GLY A 84 10.78 13.11 -5.43
C GLY A 84 11.13 14.47 -6.04
N LEU A 85 11.12 14.59 -7.36
CA LEU A 85 11.35 15.83 -8.09
C LEU A 85 10.03 16.40 -8.62
N SER A 86 9.94 17.74 -8.73
CA SER A 86 8.75 18.36 -9.32
C SER A 86 8.49 17.81 -10.73
N SER A 87 7.29 17.34 -10.97
CA SER A 87 6.89 16.61 -12.17
C SER A 87 5.60 17.16 -12.83
N VAL A 88 5.03 18.24 -12.27
CA VAL A 88 3.78 18.87 -12.77
C VAL A 88 3.91 19.26 -14.24
N ASP A 89 4.99 19.96 -14.62
CA ASP A 89 5.20 20.37 -16.01
C ASP A 89 5.38 19.19 -16.96
N ALA A 90 6.05 18.12 -16.50
CA ALA A 90 6.29 16.92 -17.29
C ALA A 90 4.99 16.15 -17.53
N TYR A 91 4.16 15.95 -16.48
CA TYR A 91 2.83 15.37 -16.61
C TYR A 91 1.89 16.25 -17.43
N GLY A 92 1.93 17.58 -17.25
CA GLY A 92 1.16 18.51 -18.05
C GLY A 92 1.51 18.41 -19.55
N ARG A 93 2.78 18.19 -19.88
CA ARG A 93 3.21 17.93 -21.27
C ARG A 93 2.66 16.59 -21.78
N ALA A 94 2.79 15.51 -21.00
CA ALA A 94 2.28 14.19 -21.37
C ALA A 94 0.76 14.23 -21.59
N LEU A 95 0.00 14.91 -20.71
CA LEU A 95 -1.45 15.04 -20.81
C LEU A 95 -1.87 15.86 -22.04
N ARG A 96 -1.09 16.87 -22.46
CA ARG A 96 -1.36 17.59 -23.72
C ARG A 96 -1.20 16.70 -24.95
N LEU A 97 -0.31 15.71 -24.91
CA LEU A 97 -0.14 14.72 -25.99
C LEU A 97 -1.25 13.67 -25.99
N ALA A 98 -1.81 13.34 -24.82
CA ALA A 98 -2.88 12.36 -24.64
C ALA A 98 -3.94 12.86 -23.64
N PRO A 99 -4.84 13.80 -24.02
CA PRO A 99 -5.74 14.48 -23.10
C PRO A 99 -6.78 13.58 -22.41
N GLY A 100 -7.01 12.37 -22.95
CA GLY A 100 -7.95 11.38 -22.39
C GLY A 100 -7.30 10.26 -21.56
N ASP A 101 -5.98 10.29 -21.39
CA ASP A 101 -5.25 9.25 -20.66
C ASP A 101 -5.43 9.44 -19.15
N THR A 102 -6.13 8.49 -18.52
CA THR A 102 -6.47 8.53 -17.09
C THR A 102 -5.26 8.26 -16.20
N ASP A 103 -4.28 7.47 -16.66
CA ASP A 103 -3.07 7.18 -15.89
C ASP A 103 -2.15 8.41 -15.82
N ILE A 104 -2.04 9.14 -16.93
CA ILE A 104 -1.33 10.43 -16.95
C ILE A 104 -2.05 11.46 -16.08
N ALA A 105 -3.39 11.49 -16.13
CA ALA A 105 -4.18 12.38 -15.28
C ALA A 105 -4.00 12.06 -13.79
N ALA A 106 -4.02 10.79 -13.40
CA ALA A 106 -3.74 10.34 -12.04
C ALA A 106 -2.32 10.73 -11.59
N GLY A 107 -1.33 10.55 -12.47
CA GLY A 107 0.04 10.97 -12.20
C GLY A 107 0.19 12.48 -11.99
N LEU A 108 -0.54 13.30 -12.75
CA LEU A 108 -0.57 14.76 -12.56
C LEU A 108 -1.17 15.13 -11.20
N VAL A 109 -2.20 14.42 -10.76
CA VAL A 109 -2.79 14.59 -9.41
C VAL A 109 -1.74 14.31 -8.33
N SER A 110 -1.03 13.18 -8.43
CA SER A 110 0.06 12.84 -7.48
C SER A 110 1.18 13.90 -7.52
N ALA A 111 1.51 14.43 -8.69
CA ALA A 111 2.49 15.51 -8.82
C ALA A 111 2.06 16.79 -8.07
N PHE A 112 0.81 17.23 -8.21
CA PHE A 112 0.29 18.37 -7.46
C PHE A 112 0.27 18.13 -5.96
N ILE A 113 -0.05 16.89 -5.51
CA ILE A 113 0.00 16.52 -4.09
C ILE A 113 1.44 16.63 -3.58
N ALA A 114 2.42 16.09 -4.33
CA ALA A 114 3.82 16.14 -3.97
C ALA A 114 4.36 17.57 -3.88
N ASP A 115 3.91 18.48 -4.76
CA ASP A 115 4.26 19.89 -4.76
C ASP A 115 3.46 20.72 -3.71
N GLY A 116 2.58 20.06 -2.89
CA GLY A 116 1.81 20.72 -1.82
C GLY A 116 0.58 21.51 -2.33
N GLU A 117 0.05 21.13 -3.48
CA GLU A 117 -1.10 21.79 -4.13
C GLU A 117 -2.34 20.88 -4.24
N PRO A 118 -2.84 20.29 -3.11
CA PRO A 118 -3.96 19.36 -3.15
C PRO A 118 -5.27 19.99 -3.67
N GLN A 119 -5.46 21.30 -3.50
CA GLN A 119 -6.63 22.02 -4.03
C GLN A 119 -6.62 22.08 -5.56
N THR A 120 -5.43 22.35 -6.15
CA THR A 120 -5.24 22.33 -7.62
C THR A 120 -5.48 20.91 -8.16
N ALA A 121 -5.00 19.88 -7.44
CA ALA A 121 -5.26 18.47 -7.77
C ALA A 121 -6.75 18.14 -7.79
N MET A 122 -7.52 18.56 -6.77
CA MET A 122 -8.97 18.31 -6.68
C MET A 122 -9.73 19.00 -7.80
N GLN A 123 -9.45 20.29 -8.08
CA GLN A 123 -10.07 21.04 -9.18
C GLN A 123 -9.78 20.40 -10.54
N GLY A 124 -8.53 19.96 -10.75
CA GLY A 124 -8.14 19.22 -11.95
C GLY A 124 -8.95 17.93 -12.14
N LEU A 125 -9.07 17.13 -11.06
CA LEU A 125 -9.88 15.91 -11.06
C LEU A 125 -11.34 16.18 -11.36
N GLU A 126 -11.95 17.18 -10.74
CA GLU A 126 -13.35 17.56 -11.00
C GLU A 126 -13.57 17.90 -12.48
N GLY A 127 -12.63 18.64 -13.08
CA GLY A 127 -12.66 18.96 -14.50
C GLY A 127 -12.52 17.74 -15.42
N VAL A 128 -11.71 16.73 -15.03
CA VAL A 128 -11.59 15.46 -15.78
C VAL A 128 -12.87 14.64 -15.62
N LEU A 129 -13.37 14.48 -14.40
CA LEU A 129 -14.55 13.68 -14.09
C LEU A 129 -15.84 14.24 -14.73
N ALA A 130 -15.93 15.56 -14.90
CA ALA A 130 -17.03 16.18 -15.65
C ALA A 130 -17.07 15.73 -17.13
N ARG A 131 -15.92 15.41 -17.73
CA ARG A 131 -15.81 14.92 -19.12
C ARG A 131 -15.77 13.39 -19.21
N SER A 132 -15.39 12.71 -18.13
CA SER A 132 -15.21 11.26 -18.06
C SER A 132 -15.83 10.70 -16.77
N PRO A 133 -17.17 10.81 -16.60
CA PRO A 133 -17.85 10.40 -15.37
C PRO A 133 -17.78 8.89 -15.10
N GLN A 134 -17.39 8.08 -16.09
CA GLN A 134 -17.18 6.65 -15.95
C GLN A 134 -15.84 6.28 -15.30
N TRP A 135 -14.92 7.23 -15.10
CA TRP A 135 -13.59 6.94 -14.54
C TRP A 135 -13.65 6.75 -13.02
N THR A 136 -13.91 5.52 -12.60
CA THR A 136 -14.05 5.13 -11.19
C THR A 136 -12.79 5.40 -10.35
N GLY A 137 -11.59 5.20 -10.93
CA GLY A 137 -10.31 5.54 -10.29
C GLY A 137 -10.19 7.03 -9.94
N GLY A 138 -10.64 7.92 -10.83
CA GLY A 138 -10.63 9.35 -10.57
C GLY A 138 -11.60 9.77 -9.47
N HIS A 139 -12.78 9.17 -9.39
CA HIS A 139 -13.71 9.39 -8.29
C HIS A 139 -13.14 8.93 -6.95
N MET A 140 -12.45 7.79 -6.93
CA MET A 140 -11.78 7.29 -5.73
C MET A 140 -10.66 8.25 -5.28
N LEU A 141 -9.79 8.70 -6.20
CA LEU A 141 -8.73 9.68 -5.90
C LEU A 141 -9.32 10.98 -5.33
N LEU A 142 -10.40 11.50 -5.93
CA LEU A 142 -11.05 12.71 -5.44
C LEU A 142 -11.65 12.51 -4.04
N SER A 143 -12.24 11.34 -3.80
CA SER A 143 -12.77 10.98 -2.48
C SER A 143 -11.69 10.91 -1.42
N GLN A 144 -10.55 10.29 -1.73
CA GLN A 144 -9.40 10.21 -0.84
C GLN A 144 -8.82 11.58 -0.52
N LEU A 145 -8.67 12.46 -1.54
CA LEU A 145 -8.17 13.81 -1.36
C LEU A 145 -9.10 14.68 -0.51
N ARG A 146 -10.38 14.68 -0.79
CA ARG A 146 -11.38 15.41 -0.01
C ARG A 146 -11.37 14.95 1.45
N TRP A 147 -11.34 13.64 1.67
CA TRP A 147 -11.23 13.06 3.00
C TRP A 147 -9.97 13.53 3.74
N ALA A 148 -8.79 13.45 3.09
CA ALA A 148 -7.53 13.90 3.66
C ALA A 148 -7.45 15.41 3.89
N GLN A 149 -8.27 16.20 3.17
CA GLN A 149 -8.41 17.65 3.38
C GLN A 149 -9.52 18.02 4.38
N GLY A 150 -10.15 17.01 5.01
CA GLY A 150 -11.13 17.22 6.08
C GLY A 150 -12.59 17.33 5.63
N ASP A 151 -12.89 17.24 4.33
CA ASP A 151 -14.27 17.20 3.81
C ASP A 151 -14.86 15.79 4.00
N ARG A 152 -15.30 15.53 5.24
CA ARG A 152 -15.85 14.23 5.66
C ARG A 152 -17.28 14.00 5.18
N ASP A 153 -18.02 15.07 4.92
CA ASP A 153 -19.45 15.00 4.58
C ASP A 153 -19.66 14.84 3.07
N ALA A 154 -18.85 15.50 2.27
CA ALA A 154 -19.01 15.50 0.82
C ALA A 154 -17.91 14.73 0.06
N PHE A 155 -17.05 13.96 0.76
CA PHE A 155 -15.90 13.30 0.16
C PHE A 155 -16.27 12.43 -1.05
N ALA A 156 -17.40 11.71 -1.01
CA ALA A 156 -17.84 10.79 -2.05
C ALA A 156 -18.91 11.38 -3.00
N ARG A 157 -19.20 12.69 -2.93
CA ARG A 157 -20.25 13.37 -3.75
C ARG A 157 -20.06 13.18 -5.26
N SER A 158 -18.81 13.06 -5.71
CA SER A 158 -18.55 12.85 -7.14
C SER A 158 -19.12 11.51 -7.66
N PHE A 159 -19.08 10.46 -6.84
CA PHE A 159 -19.73 9.19 -7.16
C PHE A 159 -21.25 9.33 -7.25
N GLU A 160 -21.85 10.03 -6.30
CA GLU A 160 -23.30 10.26 -6.27
C GLU A 160 -23.78 10.97 -7.55
N THR A 161 -23.01 11.97 -8.00
CA THR A 161 -23.28 12.65 -9.28
C THR A 161 -23.11 11.69 -10.47
N ALA A 162 -22.07 10.86 -10.47
CA ALA A 162 -21.78 9.95 -11.58
C ALA A 162 -22.84 8.84 -11.71
N VAL A 163 -23.29 8.23 -10.61
CA VAL A 163 -24.34 7.20 -10.67
C VAL A 163 -25.70 7.79 -11.07
N ALA A 164 -25.98 9.06 -10.76
CA ALA A 164 -27.19 9.74 -11.23
C ALA A 164 -27.16 9.94 -12.76
N GLN A 165 -26.01 10.20 -13.34
CA GLN A 165 -25.83 10.34 -14.81
C GLN A 165 -25.77 8.99 -15.52
N MET A 166 -25.19 7.96 -14.87
CA MET A 166 -24.93 6.65 -15.45
C MET A 166 -25.48 5.52 -14.55
N PRO A 167 -26.78 5.48 -14.27
CA PRO A 167 -27.36 4.56 -13.28
C PRO A 167 -27.19 3.08 -13.62
N GLN A 168 -26.90 2.76 -14.90
CA GLN A 168 -26.65 1.38 -15.36
C GLN A 168 -25.18 0.94 -15.22
N ASN A 169 -24.29 1.81 -14.75
CA ASN A 169 -22.88 1.46 -14.56
C ASN A 169 -22.65 0.85 -13.17
N ILE A 170 -22.63 -0.49 -13.12
CA ILE A 170 -22.46 -1.25 -11.88
C ILE A 170 -21.13 -0.96 -11.19
N GLU A 171 -20.06 -0.65 -11.94
CA GLU A 171 -18.74 -0.39 -11.38
C GLU A 171 -18.71 0.92 -10.58
N LEU A 172 -19.42 1.95 -11.03
CA LEU A 172 -19.57 3.20 -10.27
C LEU A 172 -20.28 2.96 -8.93
N TRP A 173 -21.37 2.18 -8.92
CA TRP A 173 -22.05 1.79 -7.69
C TRP A 173 -21.12 1.04 -6.75
N HIS A 174 -20.40 0.04 -7.27
CA HIS A 174 -19.48 -0.77 -6.48
C HIS A 174 -18.37 0.09 -5.84
N LYS A 175 -17.70 0.95 -6.62
CA LYS A 175 -16.63 1.82 -6.09
C LYS A 175 -17.15 2.87 -5.11
N TRP A 176 -18.35 3.37 -5.31
CA TRP A 176 -18.98 4.26 -4.33
C TRP A 176 -19.22 3.54 -2.99
N ILE A 177 -19.80 2.34 -3.03
CA ILE A 177 -20.03 1.50 -1.85
C ILE A 177 -18.69 1.23 -1.14
N ILE A 178 -17.62 0.89 -1.88
CA ILE A 178 -16.28 0.69 -1.31
C ILE A 178 -15.77 1.97 -0.61
N ALA A 179 -15.88 3.13 -1.24
CA ALA A 179 -15.46 4.39 -0.65
C ALA A 179 -16.19 4.70 0.68
N LEU A 180 -17.51 4.46 0.71
CA LEU A 180 -18.33 4.62 1.91
C LEU A 180 -17.97 3.59 2.99
N THR A 181 -17.67 2.35 2.60
CA THR A 181 -17.24 1.27 3.50
C THR A 181 -15.90 1.59 4.17
N HIS A 182 -14.92 2.14 3.43
CA HIS A 182 -13.64 2.59 3.98
C HIS A 182 -13.79 3.76 4.97
N ALA A 183 -14.84 4.57 4.78
CA ALA A 183 -15.21 5.64 5.71
C ALA A 183 -16.07 5.15 6.90
N GLU A 184 -16.39 3.86 6.97
CA GLU A 184 -17.29 3.26 7.97
C GLU A 184 -18.67 3.92 8.01
N ARG A 185 -19.13 4.48 6.86
CA ARG A 185 -20.42 5.16 6.69
C ARG A 185 -21.52 4.15 6.40
N TRP A 186 -21.81 3.25 7.35
CA TRP A 186 -22.66 2.06 7.16
C TRP A 186 -24.08 2.39 6.69
N GLU A 187 -24.70 3.44 7.20
CA GLU A 187 -26.04 3.89 6.76
C GLU A 187 -26.02 4.36 5.31
N ASP A 188 -24.98 5.10 4.91
CA ASP A 188 -24.82 5.56 3.54
C ASP A 188 -24.53 4.40 2.59
N VAL A 189 -23.78 3.37 3.03
CA VAL A 189 -23.58 2.12 2.27
C VAL A 189 -24.93 1.46 1.98
N LEU A 190 -25.78 1.25 2.99
CA LEU A 190 -27.10 0.65 2.80
C LEU A 190 -28.01 1.51 1.90
N SER A 191 -27.95 2.84 2.03
CA SER A 191 -28.66 3.77 1.15
C SER A 191 -28.19 3.65 -0.30
N ALA A 192 -26.87 3.58 -0.54
CA ALA A 192 -26.31 3.41 -1.88
C ALA A 192 -26.71 2.05 -2.49
N ILE A 193 -26.69 0.98 -1.70
CA ILE A 193 -27.16 -0.36 -2.11
C ILE A 193 -28.64 -0.32 -2.52
N ALA A 194 -29.51 0.30 -1.71
CA ALA A 194 -30.95 0.42 -2.03
C ALA A 194 -31.18 1.19 -3.33
N LYS A 195 -30.48 2.32 -3.54
CA LYS A 195 -30.55 3.11 -4.78
C LYS A 195 -30.03 2.30 -5.98
N GLY A 196 -28.91 1.56 -5.80
CA GLY A 196 -28.34 0.71 -6.84
C GLY A 196 -29.28 -0.42 -7.25
N ARG A 197 -29.92 -1.10 -6.29
CA ARG A 197 -30.96 -2.11 -6.55
C ARG A 197 -32.15 -1.54 -7.31
N ALA A 198 -32.59 -0.36 -6.97
CA ALA A 198 -33.67 0.30 -7.69
C ALA A 198 -33.31 0.58 -9.17
N ALA A 199 -32.04 0.86 -9.47
CA ALA A 199 -31.56 1.16 -10.81
C ALA A 199 -31.22 -0.10 -11.63
N LEU A 200 -30.67 -1.14 -11.02
CA LEU A 200 -30.04 -2.30 -11.69
C LEU A 200 -30.72 -3.64 -11.37
N GLY A 201 -31.66 -3.67 -10.42
CA GLY A 201 -32.15 -4.91 -9.84
C GLY A 201 -31.17 -5.55 -8.85
N ASP A 202 -31.47 -6.78 -8.44
CA ASP A 202 -30.58 -7.53 -7.56
C ASP A 202 -29.29 -7.94 -8.30
N HIS A 203 -28.15 -7.53 -7.74
CA HIS A 203 -26.84 -7.88 -8.21
C HIS A 203 -25.99 -8.40 -7.04
N VAL A 204 -25.13 -9.38 -7.32
CA VAL A 204 -24.24 -10.02 -6.32
C VAL A 204 -23.46 -9.00 -5.49
N ILE A 205 -22.96 -7.93 -6.11
CA ILE A 205 -22.21 -6.87 -5.44
C ILE A 205 -23.02 -6.24 -4.30
N PHE A 206 -24.30 -5.97 -4.51
CA PHE A 206 -25.17 -5.37 -3.49
C PHE A 206 -25.39 -6.33 -2.31
N ALA A 207 -25.68 -7.59 -2.61
CA ALA A 207 -25.93 -8.60 -1.58
C ALA A 207 -24.67 -8.89 -0.73
N VAL A 208 -23.50 -8.99 -1.36
CA VAL A 208 -22.22 -9.19 -0.65
C VAL A 208 -21.90 -7.98 0.24
N ASN A 209 -22.03 -6.76 -0.25
CA ASN A 209 -21.73 -5.57 0.56
C ASN A 209 -22.75 -5.35 1.69
N GLU A 210 -24.01 -5.70 1.49
CA GLU A 210 -25.02 -5.70 2.57
C GLU A 210 -24.67 -6.70 3.67
N ALA A 211 -24.24 -7.93 3.29
CA ALA A 211 -23.75 -8.91 4.23
C ALA A 211 -22.55 -8.40 5.03
N ILE A 212 -21.63 -7.69 4.37
CA ILE A 212 -20.47 -7.05 5.02
C ILE A 212 -20.92 -6.00 6.04
N VAL A 213 -21.86 -5.13 5.69
CA VAL A 213 -22.36 -4.09 6.62
C VAL A 213 -22.96 -4.74 7.87
N HIS A 214 -23.83 -5.73 7.72
CA HIS A 214 -24.45 -6.41 8.87
C HIS A 214 -23.40 -7.14 9.71
N ALA A 215 -22.39 -7.77 9.08
CA ALA A 215 -21.29 -8.41 9.78
C ALA A 215 -20.43 -7.41 10.57
N GLU A 216 -20.10 -6.25 9.98
CA GLU A 216 -19.30 -5.22 10.65
C GLU A 216 -20.09 -4.54 11.80
N GLN A 217 -21.40 -4.45 11.71
CA GLN A 217 -22.28 -3.92 12.76
C GLN A 217 -22.66 -4.96 13.84
N GLY A 218 -22.23 -6.22 13.73
CA GLY A 218 -22.54 -7.29 14.70
C GLY A 218 -23.94 -7.88 14.58
N HIS A 219 -24.63 -7.65 13.47
CA HIS A 219 -25.96 -8.24 13.18
C HIS A 219 -25.78 -9.67 12.67
N THR A 220 -25.43 -10.58 13.56
CA THR A 220 -24.94 -11.93 13.25
C THR A 220 -25.90 -12.75 12.39
N GLU A 221 -27.17 -12.87 12.78
CA GLU A 221 -28.15 -13.68 12.05
C GLU A 221 -28.41 -13.15 10.62
N GLN A 222 -28.50 -11.83 10.47
CA GLN A 222 -28.68 -11.20 9.16
C GLN A 222 -27.47 -11.38 8.26
N ALA A 223 -26.26 -11.19 8.82
CA ALA A 223 -25.02 -11.41 8.09
C ALA A 223 -24.90 -12.86 7.59
N GLU A 224 -25.21 -13.85 8.43
CA GLU A 224 -25.16 -15.26 8.04
C GLU A 224 -26.17 -15.60 6.94
N ALA A 225 -27.41 -15.14 7.07
CA ALA A 225 -28.41 -15.35 6.05
C ALA A 225 -28.02 -14.77 4.70
N LEU A 226 -27.38 -13.58 4.71
CA LEU A 226 -26.91 -12.91 3.50
C LEU A 226 -25.63 -13.55 2.94
N PHE A 227 -24.73 -14.10 3.78
CA PHE A 227 -23.53 -14.80 3.31
C PHE A 227 -23.81 -16.23 2.81
N ALA A 228 -24.91 -16.87 3.22
CA ALA A 228 -25.20 -18.26 2.90
C ALA A 228 -25.15 -18.58 1.38
N PRO A 229 -25.74 -17.75 0.48
CA PRO A 229 -25.67 -17.98 -0.97
C PRO A 229 -24.24 -17.96 -1.54
N PHE A 230 -23.30 -17.32 -0.84
CA PHE A 230 -21.91 -17.13 -1.28
C PHE A 230 -20.95 -18.15 -0.65
N ALA A 231 -21.48 -19.15 0.07
CA ALA A 231 -20.64 -20.15 0.77
C ALA A 231 -19.74 -20.97 -0.15
N THR A 232 -20.13 -21.13 -1.41
CA THR A 232 -19.38 -21.89 -2.44
C THR A 232 -18.77 -20.99 -3.53
N MET A 233 -18.83 -19.67 -3.34
CA MET A 233 -18.23 -18.73 -4.31
C MET A 233 -16.72 -18.89 -4.30
N ASP A 234 -16.09 -18.91 -5.48
CA ASP A 234 -14.64 -18.97 -5.61
C ASP A 234 -14.04 -17.54 -5.62
N ASP A 235 -14.18 -16.85 -4.48
CA ASP A 235 -13.68 -15.49 -4.26
C ASP A 235 -13.11 -15.36 -2.83
N GLY A 236 -11.79 -15.29 -2.73
CA GLY A 236 -11.08 -15.18 -1.45
C GLY A 236 -11.48 -13.96 -0.63
N SER A 237 -11.81 -12.84 -1.28
CA SER A 237 -12.21 -11.62 -0.56
C SER A 237 -13.53 -11.79 0.18
N VAL A 238 -14.51 -12.49 -0.40
CA VAL A 238 -15.76 -12.83 0.24
C VAL A 238 -15.54 -13.77 1.41
N HIS A 239 -14.68 -14.78 1.23
CA HIS A 239 -14.37 -15.74 2.29
C HIS A 239 -13.60 -15.10 3.45
N VAL A 240 -12.71 -14.16 3.22
CA VAL A 240 -12.07 -13.36 4.28
C VAL A 240 -13.14 -12.62 5.10
N ARG A 241 -14.17 -12.03 4.46
CA ARG A 241 -15.26 -11.36 5.20
C ARG A 241 -16.07 -12.34 6.04
N ARG A 242 -16.33 -13.56 5.54
CA ARG A 242 -16.98 -14.63 6.32
C ARG A 242 -16.13 -15.09 7.49
N VAL A 243 -14.83 -15.28 7.29
CA VAL A 243 -13.88 -15.61 8.37
C VAL A 243 -13.91 -14.53 9.45
N ARG A 244 -13.80 -13.24 9.09
CA ARG A 244 -13.90 -12.14 10.05
C ARG A 244 -15.22 -12.18 10.84
N HIS A 245 -16.32 -12.44 10.15
CA HIS A 245 -17.64 -12.57 10.78
C HIS A 245 -17.67 -13.69 11.82
N TYR A 246 -17.17 -14.90 11.47
CA TYR A 246 -17.15 -16.02 12.42
C TYR A 246 -16.22 -15.77 13.61
N LEU A 247 -15.03 -15.19 13.41
CA LEU A 247 -14.13 -14.84 14.51
C LEU A 247 -14.79 -13.86 15.47
N ARG A 248 -15.40 -12.80 14.95
CA ARG A 248 -16.10 -11.79 15.77
C ARG A 248 -17.31 -12.35 16.49
N SER A 249 -17.98 -13.35 15.93
CA SER A 249 -19.11 -14.04 16.55
C SER A 249 -18.69 -15.12 17.55
N GLY A 250 -17.38 -15.23 17.87
CA GLY A 250 -16.86 -16.24 18.81
C GLY A 250 -16.94 -17.68 18.31
N ARG A 251 -16.81 -17.86 16.99
CA ARG A 251 -16.93 -19.17 16.30
C ARG A 251 -15.65 -19.48 15.50
N PRO A 252 -14.49 -19.59 16.17
CA PRO A 252 -13.22 -19.81 15.50
C PRO A 252 -13.13 -21.15 14.76
N GLU A 253 -13.90 -22.19 15.13
CA GLU A 253 -13.90 -23.48 14.44
C GLU A 253 -14.47 -23.36 13.02
N GLU A 254 -15.52 -22.57 12.82
CA GLU A 254 -16.09 -22.29 11.50
C GLU A 254 -15.16 -21.44 10.66
N ALA A 255 -14.48 -20.47 11.28
CA ALA A 255 -13.45 -19.70 10.62
C ALA A 255 -12.29 -20.59 10.16
N ASP A 256 -11.78 -21.49 11.03
CA ASP A 256 -10.65 -22.37 10.73
C ASP A 256 -10.97 -23.36 9.59
N LYS A 257 -12.20 -23.84 9.46
CA LYS A 257 -12.61 -24.67 8.31
C LYS A 257 -12.39 -23.94 6.98
N ILE A 258 -12.84 -22.70 6.88
CA ILE A 258 -12.66 -21.88 5.67
C ILE A 258 -11.17 -21.60 5.46
N ILE A 259 -10.47 -21.17 6.50
CA ILE A 259 -9.04 -20.86 6.47
C ILE A 259 -8.26 -22.08 5.97
N SER A 260 -8.45 -23.25 6.56
CA SER A 260 -7.73 -24.49 6.21
C SER A 260 -7.90 -24.91 4.76
N ASP A 261 -9.03 -24.60 4.13
CA ASP A 261 -9.26 -24.87 2.71
C ASP A 261 -8.55 -23.85 1.81
N TRP A 262 -8.53 -22.58 2.22
CA TRP A 262 -7.90 -21.50 1.44
C TRP A 262 -6.37 -21.49 1.60
N LEU A 263 -5.81 -21.95 2.71
CA LEU A 263 -4.36 -22.07 2.88
C LEU A 263 -3.69 -23.03 1.88
N LYS A 264 -4.46 -23.88 1.21
CA LYS A 264 -3.99 -24.80 0.15
C LYS A 264 -3.98 -24.16 -1.25
N ARG A 265 -4.39 -22.89 -1.37
CA ARG A 265 -4.58 -22.18 -2.65
C ARG A 265 -3.52 -21.09 -2.88
N PRO A 266 -3.36 -20.58 -4.11
CA PRO A 266 -2.45 -19.46 -4.40
C PRO A 266 -2.72 -18.20 -3.58
N ASP A 267 -3.99 -17.97 -3.17
CA ASP A 267 -4.43 -16.79 -2.42
C ASP A 267 -4.32 -16.98 -0.89
N ALA A 268 -3.60 -18.01 -0.43
CA ALA A 268 -3.36 -18.31 0.98
C ALA A 268 -2.89 -17.08 1.79
N PHE A 269 -2.12 -16.18 1.18
CA PHE A 269 -1.60 -14.97 1.83
C PHE A 269 -2.70 -14.12 2.49
N MET A 270 -3.91 -14.09 1.94
CA MET A 270 -5.04 -13.35 2.50
C MET A 270 -5.54 -13.93 3.82
N PHE A 271 -5.28 -15.21 4.09
CA PHE A 271 -5.86 -15.97 5.21
C PHE A 271 -4.89 -16.16 6.37
N TRP A 272 -3.58 -16.05 6.17
CA TRP A 272 -2.58 -16.20 7.25
C TRP A 272 -2.83 -15.29 8.46
N PRO A 273 -3.20 -14.00 8.29
CA PRO A 273 -3.49 -13.14 9.43
C PRO A 273 -4.66 -13.63 10.28
N TYR A 274 -5.66 -14.24 9.64
CA TYR A 274 -6.84 -14.76 10.31
C TYR A 274 -6.60 -16.16 10.89
N ALA A 275 -5.71 -16.95 10.29
CA ALA A 275 -5.23 -18.20 10.85
C ALA A 275 -4.60 -17.98 12.23
N SER A 276 -3.72 -16.97 12.35
CA SER A 276 -3.13 -16.56 13.63
C SER A 276 -4.19 -16.30 14.70
N ILE A 277 -5.23 -15.51 14.38
CA ILE A 277 -6.31 -15.19 15.32
C ILE A 277 -7.12 -16.44 15.67
N ALA A 278 -7.56 -17.22 14.65
CA ALA A 278 -8.37 -18.43 14.88
C ALA A 278 -7.65 -19.45 15.75
N TRP A 279 -6.37 -19.74 15.45
CA TRP A 279 -5.57 -20.71 16.20
C TRP A 279 -5.29 -20.27 17.64
N ARG A 280 -5.10 -18.99 17.88
CA ARG A 280 -4.99 -18.46 19.25
C ARG A 280 -6.30 -18.56 20.02
N MET A 281 -7.45 -18.32 19.40
CA MET A 281 -8.77 -18.51 20.02
C MET A 281 -9.06 -19.97 20.35
N LEU A 282 -8.46 -20.91 19.60
CA LEU A 282 -8.63 -22.35 19.74
C LEU A 282 -7.56 -23.00 20.64
N ASP A 283 -6.58 -22.25 21.13
CA ASP A 283 -5.37 -22.78 21.77
C ASP A 283 -4.68 -23.85 20.89
N ASP A 284 -4.70 -23.66 19.56
CA ASP A 284 -4.16 -24.60 18.58
C ASP A 284 -2.64 -24.43 18.43
N PRO A 285 -1.85 -25.51 18.53
CA PRO A 285 -0.37 -25.46 18.44
C PRO A 285 0.15 -24.98 17.08
N ARG A 286 -0.66 -24.94 16.03
CA ARG A 286 -0.29 -24.37 14.74
C ARG A 286 0.11 -22.88 14.83
N TRP A 287 -0.41 -22.17 15.85
CA TRP A 287 -0.01 -20.79 16.09
C TRP A 287 1.48 -20.68 16.47
N GLU A 288 1.99 -21.58 17.32
CA GLU A 288 3.41 -21.61 17.70
C GLU A 288 4.33 -21.79 16.49
N TRP A 289 3.93 -22.63 15.54
CA TRP A 289 4.65 -22.79 14.27
C TRP A 289 4.60 -21.52 13.43
N LEU A 290 3.44 -20.82 13.38
CA LEU A 290 3.25 -19.64 12.52
C LEU A 290 3.95 -18.38 13.06
N GLU A 291 3.86 -18.10 14.37
CA GLU A 291 4.30 -16.84 14.99
C GLU A 291 5.10 -17.01 16.30
N GLY A 292 5.24 -18.23 16.82
CA GLY A 292 5.83 -18.47 18.14
C GLY A 292 7.36 -18.36 18.21
N ASP A 293 8.10 -18.44 17.10
CA ASP A 293 9.54 -18.32 17.12
C ASP A 293 9.99 -16.85 17.29
N GLU A 294 10.73 -16.58 18.36
CA GLU A 294 11.20 -15.23 18.69
C GLU A 294 12.04 -14.58 17.58
N ARG A 295 12.69 -15.39 16.73
CA ARG A 295 13.51 -14.92 15.59
C ARG A 295 12.69 -14.34 14.45
N PHE A 296 11.38 -14.57 14.41
CA PHE A 296 10.50 -13.97 13.39
C PHE A 296 10.35 -12.46 13.56
N VAL A 297 10.59 -11.96 14.78
CA VAL A 297 10.48 -10.54 15.10
C VAL A 297 11.84 -9.99 15.52
N GLY A 298 12.43 -9.14 14.67
CA GLY A 298 13.68 -8.44 14.95
C GLY A 298 13.45 -7.06 15.56
N VAL A 299 14.22 -6.70 16.60
CA VAL A 299 14.25 -5.37 17.20
C VAL A 299 15.69 -4.88 17.24
N TYR A 300 16.00 -3.81 16.50
CA TYR A 300 17.35 -3.35 16.28
C TYR A 300 17.49 -1.86 16.55
N ASP A 301 18.42 -1.47 17.41
CA ASP A 301 18.81 -0.07 17.58
C ASP A 301 19.91 0.23 16.53
N ILE A 302 19.56 0.98 15.47
CA ILE A 302 20.42 1.23 14.30
C ILE A 302 20.71 2.72 14.09
N ALA A 303 20.54 3.55 15.12
CA ALA A 303 20.73 5.00 15.03
C ALA A 303 22.10 5.40 14.47
N ASP A 304 23.13 4.61 14.75
CA ASP A 304 24.52 4.79 14.30
C ASP A 304 24.74 4.49 12.80
N ARG A 305 23.79 3.80 12.17
CA ARG A 305 23.80 3.43 10.73
C ARG A 305 22.87 4.30 9.88
N LEU A 306 22.05 5.13 10.53
CA LEU A 306 21.09 6.01 9.86
C LEU A 306 21.74 7.37 9.55
N PRO A 307 21.18 8.13 8.58
CA PRO A 307 21.48 9.56 8.50
C PRO A 307 21.10 10.22 9.84
N SER A 308 21.65 11.40 10.12
CA SER A 308 21.25 12.15 11.32
C SER A 308 19.72 12.16 11.46
N LEU A 309 19.20 11.71 12.61
CA LEU A 309 17.76 11.65 12.85
C LEU A 309 17.10 13.03 12.73
N GLU A 310 17.81 14.10 13.06
CA GLU A 310 17.34 15.48 12.89
C GLU A 310 17.16 15.82 11.39
N LYS A 311 18.19 15.56 10.56
CA LYS A 311 18.11 15.78 9.12
C LYS A 311 17.02 14.92 8.48
N LEU A 312 16.92 13.66 8.91
CA LEU A 312 15.88 12.75 8.45
C LEU A 312 14.49 13.28 8.80
N ALA A 313 14.26 13.70 10.04
CA ALA A 313 13.00 14.28 10.49
C ALA A 313 12.61 15.53 9.68
N ASP A 314 13.56 16.41 9.41
CA ASP A 314 13.33 17.63 8.63
C ASP A 314 13.01 17.31 7.16
N THR A 315 13.68 16.30 6.58
CA THR A 315 13.37 15.83 5.23
C THR A 315 11.97 15.23 5.17
N LEU A 316 11.62 14.37 6.14
CA LEU A 316 10.31 13.72 6.19
C LEU A 316 9.17 14.74 6.37
N ARG A 317 9.30 15.72 7.28
CA ARG A 317 8.25 16.74 7.51
C ARG A 317 7.88 17.49 6.23
N LYS A 318 8.84 17.76 5.35
CA LYS A 318 8.59 18.45 4.06
C LYS A 318 7.75 17.63 3.09
N LEU A 319 7.75 16.31 3.24
CA LEU A 319 7.00 15.40 2.36
C LEU A 319 5.55 15.19 2.81
N HIS A 320 5.18 15.65 4.01
CA HIS A 320 3.81 15.59 4.50
C HIS A 320 2.98 16.78 4.02
N THR A 321 2.49 16.71 2.80
CA THR A 321 1.78 17.80 2.09
C THR A 321 0.26 17.79 2.30
N LEU A 322 -0.30 16.67 2.82
CA LEU A 322 -1.73 16.56 3.13
C LEU A 322 -2.03 16.95 4.58
N SER A 323 -3.27 17.39 4.85
CA SER A 323 -3.68 17.93 6.15
C SER A 323 -4.16 16.88 7.15
N GLY A 324 -4.58 15.71 6.68
CA GLY A 324 -5.16 14.65 7.51
C GLY A 324 -4.86 13.24 7.01
N GLN A 325 -5.43 12.27 7.73
CA GLN A 325 -5.22 10.86 7.45
C GLN A 325 -5.85 10.43 6.13
N PRO A 326 -5.20 9.55 5.35
CA PRO A 326 -5.80 8.92 4.18
C PRO A 326 -7.02 8.07 4.55
N LEU A 327 -7.97 7.92 3.62
CA LEU A 327 -9.23 7.21 3.84
C LEU A 327 -9.04 5.73 4.20
N GLU A 328 -8.08 5.06 3.55
CA GLU A 328 -7.92 3.60 3.61
C GLU A 328 -6.78 3.14 4.54
N GLN A 329 -6.19 4.06 5.31
CA GLN A 329 -5.02 3.75 6.13
C GLN A 329 -5.36 3.53 7.60
N SER A 330 -4.51 2.76 8.28
CA SER A 330 -4.65 2.43 9.71
C SER A 330 -4.38 3.60 10.65
N LEU A 331 -3.67 4.62 10.19
CA LEU A 331 -3.31 5.76 11.04
C LEU A 331 -4.53 6.58 11.46
N ARG A 332 -4.51 7.07 12.69
CA ARG A 332 -5.49 7.99 13.27
C ARG A 332 -4.75 9.17 13.90
N GLY A 333 -5.20 10.38 13.59
CA GLY A 333 -4.63 11.60 14.19
C GLY A 333 -3.29 12.04 13.59
N GLY A 334 -3.10 11.92 12.28
CA GLY A 334 -1.86 12.31 11.61
C GLY A 334 -1.95 12.33 10.10
N THR A 335 -0.79 12.33 9.45
CA THR A 335 -0.62 12.30 8.00
C THR A 335 0.35 11.20 7.59
N GLN A 336 0.27 10.80 6.33
CA GLN A 336 1.19 9.87 5.68
C GLN A 336 1.71 10.50 4.40
N THR A 337 2.98 10.25 4.05
CA THR A 337 3.53 10.69 2.75
C THR A 337 2.87 9.94 1.61
N ASP A 338 2.67 10.64 0.50
CA ASP A 338 2.22 10.05 -0.76
C ASP A 338 3.38 9.33 -1.47
N GLY A 339 3.05 8.33 -2.28
CA GLY A 339 4.02 7.59 -3.07
C GLY A 339 4.93 6.66 -2.25
N ASN A 340 6.05 6.25 -2.88
CA ASN A 340 7.03 5.35 -2.25
C ASN A 340 8.31 6.11 -1.88
N LEU A 341 8.50 6.34 -0.59
CA LEU A 341 9.62 7.10 -0.02
C LEU A 341 11.01 6.61 -0.50
N PHE A 342 11.17 5.29 -0.68
CA PHE A 342 12.46 4.71 -1.08
C PHE A 342 12.75 4.83 -2.58
N GLN A 343 11.85 5.42 -3.35
CA GLN A 343 12.10 5.76 -4.75
C GLN A 343 12.75 7.15 -4.92
N HIS A 344 12.69 8.01 -3.89
CA HIS A 344 13.32 9.32 -3.91
C HIS A 344 14.85 9.23 -4.07
N ILE A 345 15.40 10.22 -4.75
CA ILE A 345 16.86 10.35 -4.96
C ILE A 345 17.50 11.35 -3.98
N ASP A 346 16.75 11.88 -3.02
CA ASP A 346 17.29 12.69 -1.93
C ASP A 346 18.36 11.89 -1.19
N PRO A 347 19.59 12.43 -0.99
CA PRO A 347 20.69 11.69 -0.38
C PRO A 347 20.37 11.12 1.00
N VAL A 348 19.56 11.84 1.82
CA VAL A 348 19.15 11.37 3.16
C VAL A 348 18.25 10.14 3.05
N LEU A 349 17.34 10.11 2.07
CA LEU A 349 16.43 8.98 1.85
C LEU A 349 17.14 7.80 1.19
N VAL A 350 18.12 8.05 0.34
CA VAL A 350 18.99 7.00 -0.24
C VAL A 350 19.81 6.33 0.87
N GLU A 351 20.46 7.12 1.74
CA GLU A 351 21.21 6.59 2.89
C GLU A 351 20.32 5.77 3.82
N LEU A 352 19.14 6.29 4.15
CA LEU A 352 18.12 5.55 4.93
C LEU A 352 17.78 4.21 4.29
N ARG A 353 17.45 4.21 2.99
CA ARG A 353 17.07 3.00 2.25
C ARG A 353 18.17 1.94 2.29
N GLU A 354 19.42 2.32 2.07
CA GLU A 354 20.52 1.37 2.08
C GLU A 354 20.79 0.82 3.50
N ALA A 355 20.70 1.67 4.53
CA ALA A 355 20.84 1.23 5.92
C ALA A 355 19.79 0.19 6.32
N VAL A 356 18.50 0.45 6.01
CA VAL A 356 17.43 -0.51 6.34
C VAL A 356 17.48 -1.75 5.46
N ARG A 357 17.88 -1.65 4.16
CA ARG A 357 18.06 -2.82 3.29
C ARG A 357 19.11 -3.78 3.86
N ALA A 358 20.27 -3.25 4.29
CA ALA A 358 21.32 -4.05 4.91
C ALA A 358 20.81 -4.74 6.19
N LYS A 359 20.03 -4.05 7.02
CA LYS A 359 19.48 -4.63 8.25
C LYS A 359 18.40 -5.68 7.98
N VAL A 360 17.55 -5.49 6.98
CA VAL A 360 16.58 -6.51 6.56
C VAL A 360 17.29 -7.77 6.05
N ALA A 361 18.37 -7.62 5.25
CA ALA A 361 19.17 -8.76 4.79
C ALA A 361 19.83 -9.52 5.96
N GLU A 362 20.36 -8.79 6.95
CA GLU A 362 20.89 -9.38 8.18
C GLU A 362 19.80 -10.14 8.96
N HIS A 363 18.62 -9.55 9.17
CA HIS A 363 17.49 -10.22 9.82
C HIS A 363 17.06 -11.48 9.05
N ALA A 364 16.87 -11.37 7.74
CA ALA A 364 16.47 -12.49 6.89
C ALA A 364 17.46 -13.66 6.97
N SER A 365 18.78 -13.37 7.09
CA SER A 365 19.81 -14.40 7.23
C SER A 365 19.75 -15.15 8.57
N GLN A 366 19.14 -14.55 9.60
CA GLN A 366 18.99 -15.11 10.95
C GLN A 366 17.68 -15.88 11.15
N LEU A 367 16.76 -15.81 10.19
CA LEU A 367 15.52 -16.59 10.25
C LEU A 367 15.84 -18.09 10.30
N PRO A 368 14.95 -18.92 10.92
CA PRO A 368 15.08 -20.37 10.97
C PRO A 368 15.30 -21.01 9.59
N GLU A 369 15.63 -22.29 9.59
CA GLU A 369 15.75 -23.08 8.37
C GLU A 369 14.48 -22.95 7.50
N ARG A 370 14.67 -23.13 6.20
CA ARG A 370 13.57 -23.00 5.23
C ARG A 370 12.53 -24.08 5.48
N ASP A 371 11.27 -23.65 5.57
CA ASP A 371 10.07 -24.50 5.61
C ASP A 371 9.16 -24.08 4.44
N GLU A 372 8.93 -24.99 3.49
CA GLU A 372 8.16 -24.70 2.28
C GLU A 372 6.66 -24.44 2.56
N ALA A 373 6.14 -24.90 3.68
CA ALA A 373 4.76 -24.68 4.09
C ALA A 373 4.58 -23.34 4.83
N HIS A 374 5.66 -22.76 5.38
CA HIS A 374 5.56 -21.59 6.23
C HIS A 374 5.62 -20.29 5.41
N PRO A 375 4.68 -19.34 5.59
CA PRO A 375 4.61 -18.13 4.75
C PRO A 375 5.85 -17.22 4.83
N LEU A 376 6.52 -17.15 5.99
CA LEU A 376 7.74 -16.37 6.19
C LEU A 376 8.98 -17.15 5.74
N LEU A 377 9.04 -18.47 5.97
CA LEU A 377 10.27 -19.26 5.79
C LEU A 377 10.41 -19.88 4.39
N SER A 378 9.31 -20.01 3.64
CA SER A 378 9.34 -20.63 2.30
C SER A 378 10.06 -19.79 1.24
N PRO A 379 10.03 -18.44 1.23
CA PRO A 379 10.71 -17.65 0.22
C PRO A 379 12.25 -17.73 0.33
N PRO A 380 12.98 -17.47 -0.76
CA PRO A 380 14.42 -17.18 -0.69
C PRO A 380 14.70 -16.00 0.25
N ARG A 381 15.91 -15.90 0.77
CA ARG A 381 16.30 -14.79 1.65
C ARG A 381 16.71 -13.53 0.89
N GLU A 382 16.92 -13.63 -0.40
CA GLU A 382 17.36 -12.58 -1.31
C GLU A 382 16.69 -12.72 -2.68
N PRO A 383 16.60 -11.63 -3.46
CA PRO A 383 17.03 -10.26 -3.15
C PRO A 383 16.06 -9.50 -2.25
N ILE A 384 16.55 -8.57 -1.43
CA ILE A 384 15.72 -7.65 -0.66
C ILE A 384 15.25 -6.52 -1.55
N ARG A 385 13.92 -6.45 -1.77
CA ARG A 385 13.24 -5.38 -2.52
C ARG A 385 12.04 -4.87 -1.73
N PHE A 386 11.77 -3.57 -1.80
CA PHE A 386 10.66 -2.96 -1.09
C PHE A 386 9.45 -2.82 -2.03
N SER A 387 8.26 -3.22 -1.55
CA SER A 387 6.99 -2.98 -2.25
C SER A 387 6.49 -1.56 -2.06
N GLY A 388 6.73 -0.99 -0.87
CA GLY A 388 6.38 0.36 -0.50
C GLY A 388 7.18 0.82 0.71
N ALA A 389 7.33 2.12 0.83
CA ALA A 389 7.87 2.78 2.01
C ALA A 389 7.21 4.15 2.16
N TRP A 390 6.87 4.50 3.37
CA TRP A 390 6.18 5.75 3.68
C TRP A 390 6.60 6.28 5.05
N SER A 391 6.47 7.59 5.24
CA SER A 391 6.57 8.20 6.56
C SER A 391 5.18 8.45 7.12
N VAL A 392 5.03 8.26 8.43
CA VAL A 392 3.82 8.62 9.18
C VAL A 392 4.18 9.66 10.22
N TRP A 393 3.45 10.77 10.20
CA TRP A 393 3.57 11.86 11.16
C TRP A 393 2.29 11.94 11.99
N LEU A 394 2.32 11.36 13.18
CA LEU A 394 1.24 11.42 14.14
C LEU A 394 1.37 12.63 15.05
N LYS A 395 0.23 13.22 15.42
CA LYS A 395 0.08 14.30 16.40
C LYS A 395 -0.48 13.74 17.69
N GLU A 396 -0.69 14.62 18.67
CA GLU A 396 -1.28 14.28 19.98
C GLU A 396 -2.44 13.27 19.85
N LYS A 397 -2.43 12.22 20.68
CA LYS A 397 -3.38 11.10 20.67
C LYS A 397 -3.37 10.24 19.40
N GLY A 398 -2.40 10.47 18.51
CA GLY A 398 -2.29 9.68 17.28
C GLY A 398 -1.87 8.23 17.54
N PHE A 399 -2.35 7.31 16.71
CA PHE A 399 -2.02 5.88 16.80
C PHE A 399 -2.26 5.19 15.46
N HIS A 400 -1.82 3.93 15.36
CA HIS A 400 -2.21 3.02 14.30
C HIS A 400 -3.23 2.01 14.84
N ALA A 401 -4.41 1.96 14.24
CA ALA A 401 -5.35 0.85 14.44
C ALA A 401 -4.68 -0.46 14.00
N ASN A 402 -5.04 -1.57 14.66
CA ASN A 402 -4.49 -2.87 14.32
C ASN A 402 -4.86 -3.29 12.89
N HIS A 403 -3.85 -3.69 12.12
CA HIS A 403 -3.95 -4.02 10.70
C HIS A 403 -2.86 -5.01 10.27
N VAL A 404 -2.88 -5.41 9.02
CA VAL A 404 -1.94 -6.37 8.42
C VAL A 404 -1.59 -5.95 6.99
N HIS A 405 -0.44 -6.43 6.50
CA HIS A 405 0.01 -6.24 5.11
C HIS A 405 0.23 -7.60 4.42
N PRO A 406 -0.81 -8.42 4.24
CA PRO A 406 -0.68 -9.85 3.93
C PRO A 406 0.05 -10.15 2.61
N ALA A 407 0.11 -9.21 1.68
CA ALA A 407 0.84 -9.36 0.41
C ALA A 407 2.36 -9.16 0.54
N GLY A 408 2.83 -8.60 1.67
CA GLY A 408 4.24 -8.42 1.98
C GLY A 408 4.88 -9.69 2.55
N TRP A 409 6.21 -9.66 2.67
CA TRP A 409 7.00 -10.68 3.35
C TRP A 409 7.35 -10.28 4.77
N ILE A 410 8.01 -9.12 4.91
CA ILE A 410 8.42 -8.52 6.19
C ILE A 410 7.93 -7.08 6.20
N SER A 411 7.22 -6.69 7.25
CA SER A 411 6.81 -5.32 7.55
C SER A 411 7.69 -4.70 8.62
N SER A 412 7.63 -3.38 8.76
CA SER A 412 8.54 -2.65 9.62
C SER A 412 7.92 -1.47 10.36
N ALA A 413 8.63 -1.01 11.41
CA ALA A 413 8.44 0.29 12.02
C ALA A 413 9.80 0.84 12.45
N LEU A 414 10.24 1.95 11.87
CA LEU A 414 11.44 2.70 12.26
C LEU A 414 11.03 4.01 12.93
N TYR A 415 11.49 4.23 14.15
CA TYR A 415 11.18 5.44 14.92
C TYR A 415 12.21 6.54 14.66
N VAL A 416 11.76 7.72 14.23
CA VAL A 416 12.62 8.87 13.91
C VAL A 416 12.47 9.96 14.96
N VAL A 417 11.23 10.39 15.24
CA VAL A 417 10.91 11.38 16.28
C VAL A 417 9.90 10.77 17.24
N LEU A 418 10.11 10.98 18.52
CA LEU A 418 9.22 10.51 19.57
C LEU A 418 8.83 11.66 20.52
N PRO A 419 7.59 11.68 21.02
CA PRO A 419 7.18 12.63 22.05
C PRO A 419 7.85 12.32 23.40
N PRO A 420 7.91 13.31 24.32
CA PRO A 420 8.63 13.17 25.58
C PRO A 420 8.03 12.13 26.55
N ASP A 421 6.72 11.89 26.48
CA ASP A 421 5.97 10.95 27.33
C ASP A 421 5.83 9.54 26.71
N ILE A 422 6.60 9.24 25.65
CA ILE A 422 6.54 7.94 24.98
C ILE A 422 7.03 6.82 25.92
N GLY A 423 6.31 5.72 25.93
CA GLY A 423 6.60 4.55 26.78
C GLY A 423 6.01 4.63 28.19
N GLU A 424 5.61 5.80 28.69
CA GLU A 424 4.92 5.94 29.97
C GLU A 424 3.54 5.24 29.89
N ASP A 425 3.22 4.40 30.86
CA ASP A 425 1.99 3.60 30.89
C ASP A 425 1.66 2.86 29.57
N GLY A 426 2.69 2.55 28.80
CA GLY A 426 2.58 1.89 27.49
C GLY A 426 2.19 2.83 26.35
N ALA A 427 2.31 4.15 26.51
CA ALA A 427 2.04 5.12 25.46
C ALA A 427 2.92 4.88 24.22
N GLY A 428 2.31 4.88 23.03
CA GLY A 428 3.00 4.73 21.75
C GLY A 428 3.65 3.37 21.50
N ILE A 429 3.46 2.38 22.38
CA ILE A 429 4.04 1.04 22.23
C ILE A 429 3.49 0.36 20.96
N LEU A 430 4.36 -0.35 20.24
CA LEU A 430 3.95 -1.21 19.12
C LEU A 430 3.47 -2.54 19.69
N THR A 431 2.28 -2.97 19.29
CA THR A 431 1.67 -4.25 19.67
C THR A 431 1.67 -5.20 18.47
N LEU A 432 2.05 -6.45 18.69
CA LEU A 432 1.97 -7.53 17.71
C LEU A 432 0.97 -8.59 18.17
N GLY A 433 0.09 -9.01 17.27
CA GLY A 433 -0.97 -9.99 17.54
C GLY A 433 -2.15 -9.46 18.36
N ASP A 434 -2.23 -8.14 18.57
CA ASP A 434 -3.38 -7.52 19.22
C ASP A 434 -4.57 -7.50 18.25
N SER A 435 -5.72 -8.02 18.70
CA SER A 435 -6.93 -8.08 17.91
C SER A 435 -8.00 -7.03 18.29
N SER A 436 -7.61 -6.02 19.06
CA SER A 436 -8.49 -4.93 19.54
C SER A 436 -8.82 -3.87 18.47
N SER A 437 -8.73 -4.21 17.18
CA SER A 437 -9.17 -3.32 16.10
C SER A 437 -10.68 -3.11 16.17
N PRO A 438 -11.20 -1.90 15.93
CA PRO A 438 -12.65 -1.65 15.91
C PRO A 438 -13.43 -2.60 14.99
N THR A 439 -12.78 -3.08 13.92
CA THR A 439 -13.39 -3.97 12.92
C THR A 439 -13.15 -5.46 13.17
N LEU A 440 -12.30 -5.86 14.13
CA LEU A 440 -12.03 -7.24 14.50
C LEU A 440 -11.60 -7.30 15.97
N ASP A 441 -12.52 -6.96 16.86
CA ASP A 441 -12.26 -7.04 18.30
C ASP A 441 -12.72 -8.43 18.83
N VAL A 442 -11.75 -9.34 19.00
CA VAL A 442 -11.97 -10.67 19.55
C VAL A 442 -11.30 -10.87 20.91
N GLY A 443 -10.78 -9.78 21.51
CA GLY A 443 -10.28 -9.77 22.89
C GLY A 443 -8.93 -10.47 23.10
N LEU A 444 -8.18 -10.82 22.05
CA LEU A 444 -6.86 -11.42 22.21
C LEU A 444 -5.82 -10.33 22.52
N PRO A 445 -5.04 -10.48 23.61
CA PRO A 445 -3.97 -9.54 23.93
C PRO A 445 -2.81 -9.66 22.91
N PRO A 446 -1.94 -8.66 22.80
CA PRO A 446 -0.72 -8.79 22.02
C PRO A 446 0.16 -9.92 22.59
N PHE A 447 0.75 -10.73 21.70
CA PHE A 447 1.74 -11.73 22.13
C PHE A 447 3.14 -11.10 22.31
N ARG A 448 3.38 -9.94 21.70
CA ARG A 448 4.62 -9.19 21.85
C ARG A 448 4.35 -7.69 21.80
N THR A 449 5.12 -6.95 22.61
CA THR A 449 5.14 -5.48 22.59
C THR A 449 6.56 -4.99 22.37
N ILE A 450 6.70 -3.86 21.67
CA ILE A 450 8.00 -3.25 21.38
C ILE A 450 7.96 -1.79 21.79
N GLU A 451 8.83 -1.44 22.73
CA GLU A 451 8.99 -0.05 23.16
C GLU A 451 9.59 0.81 22.06
N PRO A 452 9.01 1.97 21.76
CA PRO A 452 9.57 2.91 20.80
C PRO A 452 10.85 3.56 21.37
N LYS A 453 11.87 3.70 20.48
CA LYS A 453 13.12 4.42 20.77
C LYS A 453 13.63 5.06 19.48
N PRO A 454 14.17 6.31 19.52
CA PRO A 454 14.73 6.92 18.30
C PRO A 454 15.82 6.05 17.68
N GLY A 455 15.73 5.80 16.37
CA GLY A 455 16.62 4.91 15.64
C GLY A 455 16.36 3.41 15.84
N ARG A 456 15.28 3.02 16.54
CA ARG A 456 14.87 1.62 16.67
C ARG A 456 14.06 1.19 15.46
N LEU A 457 14.46 0.06 14.87
CA LEU A 457 13.78 -0.63 13.78
C LEU A 457 13.18 -1.93 14.31
N ALA A 458 11.86 -2.09 14.18
CA ALA A 458 11.17 -3.35 14.34
C ALA A 458 10.93 -3.98 12.96
N LEU A 459 11.18 -5.29 12.84
CA LEU A 459 10.90 -6.11 11.66
C LEU A 459 10.05 -7.30 12.09
N PHE A 460 8.98 -7.59 11.37
CA PHE A 460 8.05 -8.69 11.71
C PHE A 460 7.36 -9.22 10.44
N PRO A 461 6.80 -10.45 10.47
CA PRO A 461 6.08 -11.00 9.32
C PRO A 461 4.92 -10.10 8.92
N SER A 462 4.75 -9.86 7.61
CA SER A 462 3.73 -8.92 7.13
C SER A 462 2.29 -9.37 7.39
N TYR A 463 2.07 -10.65 7.65
CA TYR A 463 0.76 -11.20 8.05
C TYR A 463 0.45 -11.00 9.54
N THR A 464 1.43 -10.59 10.37
CA THR A 464 1.22 -10.35 11.80
C THR A 464 0.37 -9.11 12.03
N TRP A 465 -0.71 -9.25 12.80
CA TRP A 465 -1.52 -8.13 13.25
C TRP A 465 -0.69 -7.17 14.07
N HIS A 466 -0.72 -5.90 13.73
CA HIS A 466 0.07 -4.89 14.43
C HIS A 466 -0.62 -3.54 14.47
N GLY A 467 -0.33 -2.81 15.53
CA GLY A 467 -0.84 -1.46 15.77
C GLY A 467 -0.02 -0.75 16.82
N THR A 468 -0.41 0.46 17.18
CA THR A 468 0.25 1.20 18.26
C THR A 468 -0.77 1.80 19.19
N ARG A 469 -0.41 1.89 20.49
CA ARG A 469 -1.24 2.61 21.45
C ARG A 469 -1.13 4.11 21.24
N PRO A 470 -2.18 4.89 21.54
CA PRO A 470 -2.10 6.34 21.55
C PRO A 470 -1.00 6.85 22.50
N PHE A 471 -0.46 8.03 22.20
CA PHE A 471 0.47 8.74 23.08
C PHE A 471 -0.09 10.12 23.47
N GLY A 472 0.55 10.80 24.42
CA GLY A 472 0.11 12.10 24.92
C GLY A 472 0.45 13.27 24.00
N LYS A 473 1.05 14.33 24.55
CA LYS A 473 1.41 15.54 23.80
C LYS A 473 2.67 15.37 22.98
N GLY A 474 2.72 16.06 21.83
CA GLY A 474 3.88 16.11 20.95
C GLY A 474 3.62 15.49 19.59
N GLU A 475 4.70 15.13 18.91
CA GLU A 475 4.68 14.48 17.60
C GLU A 475 5.45 13.17 17.62
N ARG A 476 5.04 12.25 16.73
CA ARG A 476 5.77 11.04 16.44
C ARG A 476 5.94 10.92 14.93
N ILE A 477 7.20 10.78 14.47
CA ILE A 477 7.52 10.50 13.08
C ILE A 477 8.13 9.11 12.99
N THR A 478 7.57 8.27 12.15
CA THR A 478 8.07 6.93 11.84
C THR A 478 8.23 6.77 10.34
N VAL A 479 9.12 5.87 9.95
CA VAL A 479 9.19 5.32 8.59
C VAL A 479 8.76 3.86 8.66
N ALA A 480 7.83 3.48 7.81
CA ALA A 480 7.43 2.10 7.61
C ALA A 480 7.70 1.68 6.17
N PHE A 481 7.99 0.40 5.98
CA PHE A 481 8.18 -0.21 4.68
C PHE A 481 7.80 -1.68 4.71
N ASP A 482 7.42 -2.19 3.54
CA ASP A 482 7.17 -3.61 3.33
C ASP A 482 8.18 -4.19 2.34
N VAL A 483 8.66 -5.38 2.63
CA VAL A 483 9.54 -6.16 1.75
C VAL A 483 8.68 -7.06 0.88
N ILE A 484 8.96 -7.06 -0.44
CA ILE A 484 8.31 -7.97 -1.39
C ILE A 484 8.71 -9.41 -1.06
N VAL A 485 7.77 -10.35 -1.20
CA VAL A 485 8.08 -11.78 -1.14
C VAL A 485 9.13 -12.10 -2.20
N PRO A 486 10.37 -12.50 -1.83
CA PRO A 486 11.40 -12.82 -2.80
C PRO A 486 10.99 -14.01 -3.65
N LYS A 487 11.31 -13.98 -4.95
CA LYS A 487 11.07 -15.09 -5.86
C LYS A 487 12.39 -15.77 -6.22
N SER A 488 12.38 -17.09 -6.32
CA SER A 488 13.53 -17.84 -6.86
C SER A 488 13.89 -17.28 -8.24
N ARG A 489 15.17 -17.08 -8.50
CA ARG A 489 15.64 -16.82 -9.86
C ARG A 489 15.47 -18.14 -10.64
N ASN A 490 14.57 -18.17 -11.60
CA ASN A 490 14.50 -19.25 -12.59
C ASN A 490 15.73 -19.19 -13.50
#